data_af21785003f7c84e0242133033ca1966
#
_entry.id   af21785003f7c84e0242133033ca1966
#
_cell.length_a   1.000
_cell.length_b   1.000
_cell.length_c   1.000
_cell.angle_alpha   90.00
_cell.angle_beta   90.00
_cell.angle_gamma   90.00
#
_symmetry.space_group_name_H-M   'P 1'
#
loop_
_entity.id
_entity.type
_entity.pdbx_description
1 polymer ?
#
loop_
_entity_poly.entity_id
_entity_poly.type
_entity_poly.pdbx_seq_one_letter_code
_entity_poly.pdbx_strand_id
1 'polypeptide(L)'
;NLDKFPGTSWFSGCELNFAENMMRHNDDQVALIGLLENGQRSTYTYAALHHEVERLASAMRHHGITKGDRVAGLMPNIPETVIAMLATTAIGAIWSSCSPDFGTTGACDRFGQIAPRLLFTTEAYIYNGRVIDCLEKVTAIQKRIDSIETVVVIPLLDAAIDLTQMKIAENYADFIDKDVTPLTFTPLPFDHPLYIMYSSGTTGIPKCIVHGAGGTLIQHLKEHKLHTD
;
A
#
# COMPACT_ATOMS: atom_id res chain seq x y z
N ASN A 1 -29.15 -12.46 1.23
CA ASN A 1 -30.53 -12.09 1.52
C ASN A 1 -30.77 -10.68 0.95
N LEU A 2 -31.42 -10.59 -0.22
CA LEU A 2 -31.67 -9.32 -0.95
C LEU A 2 -32.65 -8.38 -0.22
N ASP A 3 -33.35 -8.88 0.81
CA ASP A 3 -34.34 -8.11 1.56
C ASP A 3 -33.73 -7.25 2.69
N LYS A 4 -32.40 -7.34 2.88
CA LYS A 4 -31.66 -6.52 3.86
C LYS A 4 -30.74 -5.55 3.15
N PHE A 5 -31.15 -4.29 3.04
CA PHE A 5 -30.29 -3.22 2.59
C PHE A 5 -30.41 -2.02 3.54
N PRO A 6 -29.30 -1.55 4.17
CA PRO A 6 -27.94 -2.11 4.14
C PRO A 6 -27.83 -3.41 4.95
N GLY A 7 -26.78 -4.22 4.66
CA GLY A 7 -26.47 -5.46 5.41
C GLY A 7 -26.73 -6.74 4.63
N THR A 8 -26.90 -6.66 3.31
CA THR A 8 -26.96 -7.83 2.43
C THR A 8 -25.62 -8.53 2.38
N SER A 9 -25.59 -9.85 2.63
CA SER A 9 -24.41 -10.70 2.41
C SER A 9 -24.33 -11.09 0.95
N TRP A 10 -23.27 -10.66 0.28
CA TRP A 10 -22.98 -11.00 -1.11
C TRP A 10 -22.00 -12.16 -1.18
N PHE A 11 -22.26 -13.12 -2.07
CA PHE A 11 -21.36 -14.25 -2.36
C PHE A 11 -20.86 -14.99 -1.11
N SER A 12 -21.79 -15.31 -0.20
CA SER A 12 -21.49 -16.05 1.04
C SER A 12 -20.77 -17.36 0.73
N GLY A 13 -19.62 -17.60 1.40
CA GLY A 13 -18.77 -18.78 1.18
C GLY A 13 -17.82 -18.67 -0.01
N CYS A 14 -17.84 -17.58 -0.76
CA CYS A 14 -16.83 -17.29 -1.76
C CYS A 14 -15.56 -16.75 -1.09
N GLU A 15 -14.42 -17.29 -1.46
CA GLU A 15 -13.10 -16.78 -1.09
C GLU A 15 -12.34 -16.32 -2.34
N LEU A 16 -11.59 -15.25 -2.19
CA LEU A 16 -10.77 -14.67 -3.26
C LEU A 16 -9.57 -13.93 -2.67
N ASN A 17 -8.60 -13.60 -3.52
CA ASN A 17 -7.57 -12.61 -3.19
C ASN A 17 -7.52 -11.56 -4.31
N PHE A 18 -7.54 -10.28 -3.91
CA PHE A 18 -7.51 -9.17 -4.87
C PHE A 18 -6.19 -9.12 -5.64
N ALA A 19 -5.05 -9.26 -4.92
CA ALA A 19 -3.71 -9.21 -5.54
C ALA A 19 -3.50 -10.37 -6.52
N GLU A 20 -3.99 -11.58 -6.21
CA GLU A 20 -3.95 -12.74 -7.10
C GLU A 20 -4.61 -12.43 -8.45
N ASN A 21 -5.76 -11.76 -8.42
CA ASN A 21 -6.46 -11.35 -9.64
C ASN A 21 -5.71 -10.27 -10.42
N MET A 22 -5.08 -9.30 -9.75
CA MET A 22 -4.28 -8.26 -10.40
C MET A 22 -2.99 -8.83 -11.00
N MET A 23 -2.43 -9.87 -10.40
CA MET A 23 -1.15 -10.49 -10.76
C MET A 23 -1.31 -11.79 -11.56
N ARG A 24 -2.44 -11.98 -12.25
CA ARG A 24 -2.71 -13.18 -13.06
C ARG A 24 -1.76 -13.37 -14.26
N HIS A 25 -1.08 -12.32 -14.70
CA HIS A 25 -0.04 -12.35 -15.71
C HIS A 25 1.33 -12.42 -15.02
N ASN A 26 2.22 -13.25 -15.61
CA ASN A 26 3.61 -13.38 -15.14
C ASN A 26 4.49 -13.59 -16.39
N ASP A 27 4.59 -12.55 -17.19
CA ASP A 27 5.29 -12.54 -18.48
C ASP A 27 6.11 -11.25 -18.62
N ASP A 28 6.76 -11.08 -19.79
CA ASP A 28 7.61 -9.94 -20.07
C ASP A 28 6.85 -8.70 -20.58
N GLN A 29 5.51 -8.74 -20.62
CA GLN A 29 4.74 -7.54 -20.95
C GLN A 29 4.89 -6.48 -19.86
N VAL A 30 4.86 -5.22 -20.28
CA VAL A 30 4.97 -4.09 -19.36
C VAL A 30 3.71 -4.00 -18.49
N ALA A 31 3.90 -4.07 -17.18
CA ALA A 31 2.86 -3.92 -16.17
C ALA A 31 2.76 -2.50 -15.63
N LEU A 32 3.91 -1.89 -15.29
CA LEU A 32 3.97 -0.55 -14.71
C LEU A 32 5.03 0.30 -15.38
N ILE A 33 4.72 1.58 -15.56
CA ILE A 33 5.67 2.61 -15.98
C ILE A 33 5.62 3.72 -14.92
N GLY A 34 6.72 3.91 -14.20
CA GLY A 34 6.93 5.07 -13.33
C GLY A 34 7.57 6.21 -14.12
N LEU A 35 7.06 7.42 -13.93
CA LEU A 35 7.63 8.63 -14.51
C LEU A 35 7.63 9.73 -13.45
N LEU A 36 8.82 10.21 -13.11
CA LEU A 36 9.01 11.32 -12.18
C LEU A 36 9.09 12.66 -12.92
N GLU A 37 8.85 13.76 -12.20
CA GLU A 37 8.93 15.11 -12.77
C GLU A 37 10.32 15.48 -13.35
N ASN A 38 11.39 14.86 -12.83
CA ASN A 38 12.76 15.05 -13.35
C ASN A 38 13.04 14.27 -14.64
N GLY A 39 12.04 13.55 -15.19
CA GLY A 39 12.15 12.72 -16.37
C GLY A 39 12.69 11.31 -16.12
N GLN A 40 13.05 10.98 -14.88
CA GLN A 40 13.42 9.61 -14.52
C GLN A 40 12.27 8.66 -14.80
N ARG A 41 12.58 7.55 -15.51
CA ARG A 41 11.61 6.53 -15.90
C ARG A 41 12.03 5.17 -15.39
N SER A 42 11.11 4.47 -14.78
CA SER A 42 11.21 3.05 -14.42
C SER A 42 10.15 2.22 -15.14
N THR A 43 10.45 0.96 -15.40
CA THR A 43 9.52 0.06 -16.08
C THR A 43 9.60 -1.30 -15.43
N TYR A 44 8.43 -1.85 -15.07
CA TYR A 44 8.29 -3.20 -14.53
C TYR A 44 7.46 -4.04 -15.50
N THR A 45 7.96 -5.23 -15.86
CA THR A 45 7.15 -6.25 -16.51
C THR A 45 6.26 -6.95 -15.48
N TYR A 46 5.26 -7.74 -15.92
CA TYR A 46 4.47 -8.54 -14.99
C TYR A 46 5.34 -9.52 -14.20
N ALA A 47 6.35 -10.14 -14.84
CA ALA A 47 7.30 -11.01 -14.14
C ALA A 47 8.12 -10.26 -13.10
N ALA A 48 8.62 -9.06 -13.41
CA ALA A 48 9.36 -8.23 -12.46
C ALA A 48 8.46 -7.76 -11.30
N LEU A 49 7.23 -7.35 -11.60
CA LEU A 49 6.25 -6.97 -10.58
C LEU A 49 5.95 -8.13 -9.64
N HIS A 50 5.73 -9.34 -10.20
CA HIS A 50 5.49 -10.55 -9.41
C HIS A 50 6.65 -10.84 -8.45
N HIS A 51 7.89 -10.76 -8.95
CA HIS A 51 9.09 -10.98 -8.15
C HIS A 51 9.21 -9.99 -6.99
N GLU A 52 8.99 -8.68 -7.24
CA GLU A 52 9.08 -7.66 -6.18
C GLU A 52 7.95 -7.82 -5.14
N VAL A 53 6.73 -8.13 -5.57
CA VAL A 53 5.62 -8.40 -4.65
C VAL A 53 5.89 -9.65 -3.80
N GLU A 54 6.46 -10.71 -4.38
CA GLU A 54 6.85 -11.92 -3.67
C GLU A 54 7.86 -11.63 -2.55
N ARG A 55 8.94 -10.91 -2.89
CA ARG A 55 9.99 -10.52 -1.93
C ARG A 55 9.41 -9.68 -0.78
N LEU A 56 8.60 -8.69 -1.11
CA LEU A 56 8.02 -7.80 -0.12
C LEU A 56 6.97 -8.52 0.76
N ALA A 57 6.13 -9.37 0.18
CA ALA A 57 5.16 -10.17 0.93
C ALA A 57 5.85 -11.15 1.89
N SER A 58 6.97 -11.76 1.46
CA SER A 58 7.82 -12.61 2.31
C SER A 58 8.36 -11.82 3.50
N ALA A 59 8.99 -10.68 3.26
CA ALA A 59 9.54 -9.80 4.30
C ALA A 59 8.45 -9.35 5.30
N MET A 60 7.31 -8.93 4.80
CA MET A 60 6.20 -8.52 5.67
C MET A 60 5.72 -9.64 6.60
N ARG A 61 5.64 -10.89 6.11
CA ARG A 61 5.32 -12.07 6.94
C ARG A 61 6.39 -12.32 8.00
N HIS A 62 7.66 -12.21 7.66
CA HIS A 62 8.77 -12.37 8.61
C HIS A 62 8.76 -11.29 9.70
N HIS A 63 8.31 -10.08 9.35
CA HIS A 63 8.07 -9.00 10.33
C HIS A 63 6.73 -9.12 11.07
N GLY A 64 6.06 -10.24 10.96
CA GLY A 64 4.84 -10.56 11.70
C GLY A 64 3.59 -9.83 11.23
N ILE A 65 3.57 -9.28 10.01
CA ILE A 65 2.36 -8.73 9.41
C ILE A 65 1.46 -9.87 8.95
N THR A 66 0.22 -9.84 9.37
CA THR A 66 -0.75 -10.91 9.15
C THR A 66 -2.07 -10.37 8.60
N LYS A 67 -2.98 -11.30 8.27
CA LYS A 67 -4.35 -10.98 7.84
C LYS A 67 -5.04 -10.02 8.80
N GLY A 68 -5.58 -8.93 8.26
CA GLY A 68 -6.30 -7.91 9.00
C GLY A 68 -5.44 -6.82 9.63
N ASP A 69 -4.10 -6.95 9.63
CA ASP A 69 -3.22 -5.86 10.02
C ASP A 69 -3.34 -4.70 9.02
N ARG A 70 -3.19 -3.47 9.50
CA ARG A 70 -3.18 -2.29 8.62
C ARG A 70 -1.73 -1.92 8.31
N VAL A 71 -1.50 -1.70 7.02
CA VAL A 71 -0.25 -1.22 6.45
C VAL A 71 -0.51 0.12 5.79
N ALA A 72 0.27 1.13 6.14
CA ALA A 72 0.11 2.48 5.60
C ALA A 72 1.23 2.86 4.65
N GLY A 73 0.94 3.72 3.67
CA GLY A 73 1.90 4.35 2.78
C GLY A 73 1.76 5.87 2.79
N LEU A 74 2.79 6.59 3.24
CA LEU A 74 2.95 8.01 2.97
C LEU A 74 3.87 8.12 1.76
N MET A 75 3.30 7.91 0.58
CA MET A 75 4.04 7.58 -0.63
C MET A 75 3.63 8.47 -1.81
N PRO A 76 4.58 8.89 -2.65
CA PRO A 76 4.26 9.45 -3.95
C PRO A 76 3.69 8.37 -4.88
N ASN A 77 3.18 8.78 -6.03
CA ASN A 77 2.63 7.85 -7.03
C ASN A 77 3.76 7.22 -7.86
N ILE A 78 4.38 6.19 -7.31
CA ILE A 78 5.50 5.44 -7.90
C ILE A 78 5.17 3.94 -7.94
N PRO A 79 5.87 3.14 -8.77
CA PRO A 79 5.64 1.69 -8.86
C PRO A 79 5.73 0.96 -7.52
N GLU A 80 6.64 1.38 -6.65
CA GLU A 80 6.86 0.78 -5.32
C GLU A 80 5.62 0.94 -4.41
N THR A 81 4.81 1.98 -4.62
CA THR A 81 3.51 2.15 -3.93
C THR A 81 2.52 1.06 -4.34
N VAL A 82 2.50 0.70 -5.63
CA VAL A 82 1.67 -0.39 -6.15
C VAL A 82 2.18 -1.74 -5.63
N ILE A 83 3.51 -1.96 -5.63
CA ILE A 83 4.15 -3.16 -5.10
C ILE A 83 3.78 -3.35 -3.63
N ALA A 84 3.89 -2.28 -2.81
CA ALA A 84 3.55 -2.32 -1.39
C ALA A 84 2.06 -2.64 -1.17
N MET A 85 1.15 -2.06 -1.96
CA MET A 85 -0.28 -2.35 -1.91
C MET A 85 -0.57 -3.81 -2.29
N LEU A 86 0.03 -4.32 -3.37
CA LEU A 86 -0.17 -5.70 -3.81
C LEU A 86 0.39 -6.72 -2.81
N ALA A 87 1.60 -6.49 -2.27
CA ALA A 87 2.18 -7.34 -1.24
C ALA A 87 1.31 -7.37 0.03
N THR A 88 0.82 -6.21 0.48
CA THR A 88 -0.09 -6.08 1.63
C THR A 88 -1.36 -6.91 1.41
N THR A 89 -2.00 -6.75 0.26
CA THR A 89 -3.28 -7.40 -0.02
C THR A 89 -3.12 -8.89 -0.34
N ALA A 90 -1.97 -9.32 -0.88
CA ALA A 90 -1.64 -10.72 -1.10
C ALA A 90 -1.66 -11.54 0.21
N ILE A 91 -1.12 -10.97 1.30
CA ILE A 91 -1.09 -11.62 2.61
C ILE A 91 -2.38 -11.43 3.43
N GLY A 92 -3.38 -10.73 2.90
CA GLY A 92 -4.64 -10.45 3.57
C GLY A 92 -4.60 -9.29 4.57
N ALA A 93 -3.53 -8.51 4.60
CA ALA A 93 -3.46 -7.27 5.33
C ALA A 93 -4.22 -6.15 4.58
N ILE A 94 -4.49 -5.05 5.24
CA ILE A 94 -5.35 -3.95 4.76
C ILE A 94 -4.48 -2.76 4.42
N TRP A 95 -4.54 -2.30 3.16
CA TRP A 95 -3.77 -1.17 2.69
C TRP A 95 -4.45 0.17 2.99
N SER A 96 -3.66 1.19 3.29
CA SER A 96 -4.11 2.58 3.30
C SER A 96 -2.98 3.50 2.88
N SER A 97 -3.26 4.52 2.09
CA SER A 97 -2.22 5.47 1.68
C SER A 97 -2.73 6.90 1.63
N CYS A 98 -1.81 7.83 1.76
CA CYS A 98 -2.02 9.22 1.40
C CYS A 98 -0.75 9.81 0.76
N SER A 99 -0.94 10.87 -0.01
CA SER A 99 0.15 11.60 -0.63
C SER A 99 1.10 12.18 0.44
N PRO A 100 2.41 12.22 0.20
CA PRO A 100 3.38 12.89 1.06
C PRO A 100 3.16 14.41 1.12
N ASP A 101 2.30 14.98 0.27
CA ASP A 101 1.90 16.39 0.32
C ASP A 101 1.08 16.72 1.58
N PHE A 102 0.43 15.71 2.18
CA PHE A 102 -0.22 15.93 3.47
C PHE A 102 0.81 16.28 4.54
N GLY A 103 0.55 17.35 5.28
CA GLY A 103 1.35 17.69 6.46
C GLY A 103 1.21 16.64 7.56
N THR A 104 2.09 16.67 8.54
CA THR A 104 2.11 15.73 9.68
C THR A 104 0.73 15.55 10.31
N THR A 105 0.01 16.66 10.58
CA THR A 105 -1.35 16.60 11.14
C THR A 105 -2.32 15.86 10.23
N GLY A 106 -2.34 16.21 8.94
CA GLY A 106 -3.24 15.56 7.98
C GLY A 106 -2.98 14.06 7.79
N ALA A 107 -1.71 13.62 7.88
CA ALA A 107 -1.36 12.20 7.88
C ALA A 107 -1.78 11.52 9.20
N CYS A 108 -1.53 12.15 10.34
CA CYS A 108 -1.93 11.63 11.65
C CYS A 108 -3.46 11.52 11.80
N ASP A 109 -4.22 12.50 11.29
CA ASP A 109 -5.68 12.48 11.31
C ASP A 109 -6.28 11.30 10.52
N ARG A 110 -5.52 10.76 9.59
CA ARG A 110 -5.88 9.59 8.79
C ARG A 110 -5.37 8.29 9.42
N PHE A 111 -4.06 8.15 9.49
CA PHE A 111 -3.43 6.92 9.94
C PHE A 111 -3.67 6.62 11.42
N GLY A 112 -3.81 7.63 12.26
CA GLY A 112 -4.15 7.47 13.67
C GLY A 112 -5.51 6.78 13.91
N GLN A 113 -6.46 6.90 12.97
CA GLN A 113 -7.76 6.24 13.08
C GLN A 113 -7.70 4.73 12.79
N ILE A 114 -6.71 4.28 12.02
CA ILE A 114 -6.62 2.89 11.55
C ILE A 114 -5.55 2.09 12.28
N ALA A 115 -4.71 2.75 13.09
CA ALA A 115 -3.62 2.14 13.86
C ALA A 115 -2.77 1.17 13.02
N PRO A 116 -2.02 1.65 12.00
CA PRO A 116 -1.18 0.80 11.16
C PRO A 116 0.01 0.27 11.96
N ARG A 117 0.45 -0.96 11.67
CA ARG A 117 1.66 -1.56 12.24
C ARG A 117 2.91 -1.26 11.42
N LEU A 118 2.76 -1.15 10.10
CA LEU A 118 3.85 -0.89 9.15
C LEU A 118 3.54 0.39 8.37
N LEU A 119 4.55 1.25 8.20
CA LEU A 119 4.47 2.47 7.40
C LEU A 119 5.55 2.46 6.32
N PHE A 120 5.14 2.53 5.06
CA PHE A 120 6.03 2.79 3.93
C PHE A 120 6.13 4.29 3.65
N THR A 121 7.33 4.75 3.31
CA THR A 121 7.60 6.11 2.85
C THR A 121 8.78 6.16 1.89
N THR A 122 9.00 7.31 1.26
CA THR A 122 10.27 7.63 0.57
C THR A 122 11.07 8.61 1.42
N GLU A 123 12.39 8.71 1.19
CA GLU A 123 13.21 9.73 1.85
C GLU A 123 12.81 11.14 1.42
N ALA A 124 12.47 11.29 0.14
CA ALA A 124 12.04 12.55 -0.46
C ALA A 124 11.14 12.28 -1.67
N TYR A 125 10.53 13.32 -2.23
CA TYR A 125 9.83 13.28 -3.52
C TYR A 125 10.03 14.62 -4.26
N ILE A 126 9.73 14.62 -5.56
CA ILE A 126 9.78 15.83 -6.40
C ILE A 126 8.35 16.33 -6.59
N TYR A 127 8.16 17.61 -6.33
CA TYR A 127 6.90 18.30 -6.60
C TYR A 127 7.16 19.72 -7.08
N ASN A 128 6.61 20.09 -8.22
CA ASN A 128 6.78 21.38 -8.88
C ASN A 128 8.26 21.77 -9.02
N GLY A 129 9.09 20.83 -9.47
CA GLY A 129 10.53 20.99 -9.68
C GLY A 129 11.36 21.11 -8.40
N ARG A 130 10.79 20.86 -7.22
CA ARG A 130 11.49 20.92 -5.93
C ARG A 130 11.58 19.55 -5.30
N VAL A 131 12.72 19.26 -4.70
CA VAL A 131 12.90 18.10 -3.82
C VAL A 131 12.34 18.44 -2.45
N ILE A 132 11.45 17.59 -1.93
CA ILE A 132 10.79 17.76 -0.64
C ILE A 132 11.14 16.55 0.24
N ASP A 133 11.82 16.81 1.36
CA ASP A 133 12.16 15.80 2.36
C ASP A 133 10.92 15.23 3.06
N CYS A 134 10.91 13.91 3.30
CA CYS A 134 9.86 13.21 4.01
C CYS A 134 10.25 12.76 5.41
N LEU A 135 11.54 12.59 5.72
CA LEU A 135 11.99 11.92 6.93
C LEU A 135 11.64 12.67 8.21
N GLU A 136 11.77 13.99 8.21
CA GLU A 136 11.35 14.80 9.37
C GLU A 136 9.86 14.64 9.67
N LYS A 137 9.03 14.70 8.62
CA LYS A 137 7.58 14.50 8.70
C LYS A 137 7.23 13.11 9.23
N VAL A 138 7.86 12.06 8.70
CA VAL A 138 7.63 10.68 9.11
C VAL A 138 8.09 10.43 10.53
N THR A 139 9.21 11.03 10.94
CA THR A 139 9.68 11.00 12.33
C THR A 139 8.63 11.62 13.29
N ALA A 140 7.97 12.69 12.88
CA ALA A 140 6.92 13.30 13.69
C ALA A 140 5.62 12.47 13.71
N ILE A 141 5.29 11.76 12.63
CA ILE A 141 4.15 10.85 12.52
C ILE A 141 4.34 9.64 13.44
N GLN A 142 5.50 8.98 13.37
CA GLN A 142 5.78 7.80 14.21
C GLN A 142 5.73 8.11 15.72
N LYS A 143 6.09 9.34 16.13
CA LYS A 143 5.97 9.77 17.52
C LYS A 143 4.54 10.00 18.01
N ARG A 144 3.58 10.10 17.08
CA ARG A 144 2.16 10.38 17.39
C ARG A 144 1.28 9.13 17.20
N ILE A 145 1.77 8.11 16.52
CA ILE A 145 1.02 6.89 16.22
C ILE A 145 1.80 5.70 16.77
N ASP A 146 1.53 5.35 18.01
CA ASP A 146 2.25 4.32 18.77
C ASP A 146 2.12 2.91 18.16
N SER A 147 1.12 2.69 17.31
CA SER A 147 0.90 1.40 16.65
C SER A 147 1.92 1.09 15.54
N ILE A 148 2.66 2.09 15.05
CA ILE A 148 3.68 1.88 14.01
C ILE A 148 4.89 1.20 14.64
N GLU A 149 5.09 -0.07 14.31
CA GLU A 149 6.19 -0.90 14.80
C GLU A 149 7.45 -0.78 13.92
N THR A 150 7.24 -0.55 12.61
CA THR A 150 8.34 -0.42 11.63
C THR A 150 7.99 0.65 10.60
N VAL A 151 8.99 1.44 10.21
CA VAL A 151 8.93 2.36 9.06
C VAL A 151 9.91 1.87 8.00
N VAL A 152 9.42 1.59 6.80
CA VAL A 152 10.26 1.20 5.66
C VAL A 152 10.45 2.39 4.74
N VAL A 153 11.71 2.80 4.56
CA VAL A 153 12.07 3.93 3.71
C VAL A 153 12.59 3.43 2.37
N ILE A 154 11.88 3.79 1.31
CA ILE A 154 12.20 3.44 -0.08
C ILE A 154 13.04 4.57 -0.68
N PRO A 155 14.29 4.33 -1.10
CA PRO A 155 15.11 5.33 -1.78
C PRO A 155 14.48 5.71 -3.13
N LEU A 156 14.20 6.98 -3.35
CA LEU A 156 13.61 7.47 -4.59
C LEU A 156 14.60 8.30 -5.42
N LEU A 157 15.46 9.07 -4.77
CA LEU A 157 16.35 10.03 -5.42
C LEU A 157 17.85 9.67 -5.29
N ASP A 158 18.17 8.40 -5.01
CA ASP A 158 19.53 7.87 -4.79
C ASP A 158 20.33 8.61 -3.70
N ALA A 159 19.66 9.27 -2.78
CA ALA A 159 20.30 9.89 -1.65
C ALA A 159 20.75 8.82 -0.64
N ALA A 160 21.95 8.97 -0.10
CA ALA A 160 22.36 8.20 1.06
C ALA A 160 21.43 8.54 2.23
N ILE A 161 20.59 7.59 2.62
CA ILE A 161 19.53 7.81 3.62
C ILE A 161 20.14 7.64 5.00
N ASP A 162 20.13 8.72 5.80
CA ASP A 162 20.49 8.66 7.22
C ASP A 162 19.23 8.41 8.07
N LEU A 163 19.08 7.19 8.57
CA LEU A 163 17.97 6.77 9.44
C LEU A 163 18.31 6.78 10.93
N THR A 164 19.48 7.27 11.33
CA THR A 164 19.98 7.21 12.71
C THR A 164 19.07 7.90 13.72
N GLN A 165 18.29 8.88 13.27
CA GLN A 165 17.31 9.59 14.11
C GLN A 165 15.95 8.89 14.23
N MET A 166 15.74 7.79 13.48
CA MET A 166 14.49 7.07 13.39
C MET A 166 14.68 5.63 13.91
N LYS A 167 14.41 5.41 15.20
CA LYS A 167 14.73 4.14 15.89
C LYS A 167 14.07 2.89 15.31
N ILE A 168 12.91 3.05 14.65
CA ILE A 168 12.13 1.94 14.07
C ILE A 168 12.12 1.98 12.55
N ALA A 169 13.02 2.73 11.93
CA ALA A 169 13.10 2.83 10.47
C ALA A 169 14.18 1.90 9.92
N GLU A 170 13.86 1.30 8.79
CA GLU A 170 14.72 0.43 8.01
C GLU A 170 14.76 0.89 6.55
N ASN A 171 15.91 0.73 5.91
CA ASN A 171 16.00 0.92 4.48
C ASN A 171 15.27 -0.23 3.77
N TYR A 172 14.58 0.06 2.68
CA TYR A 172 13.85 -0.95 1.90
C TYR A 172 14.72 -2.14 1.50
N ALA A 173 16.00 -1.90 1.13
CA ALA A 173 16.92 -2.96 0.74
C ALA A 173 17.30 -3.91 1.91
N ASP A 174 17.24 -3.41 3.14
CA ASP A 174 17.52 -4.19 4.34
C ASP A 174 16.25 -4.91 4.84
N PHE A 175 15.08 -4.27 4.66
CA PHE A 175 13.78 -4.84 5.01
C PHE A 175 13.41 -6.05 4.15
N ILE A 176 13.75 -6.01 2.84
CA ILE A 176 13.43 -7.09 1.92
C ILE A 176 14.31 -8.31 2.21
N ASP A 177 13.65 -9.45 2.40
CA ASP A 177 14.33 -10.72 2.65
C ASP A 177 15.25 -11.17 1.52
N LYS A 178 16.37 -11.78 1.94
CA LYS A 178 17.26 -12.51 1.06
C LYS A 178 16.77 -13.94 0.82
N ASP A 179 16.13 -14.54 1.82
CA ASP A 179 15.54 -15.89 1.76
C ASP A 179 14.03 -15.76 1.49
N VAL A 180 13.69 -15.61 0.24
CA VAL A 180 12.30 -15.37 -0.20
C VAL A 180 11.49 -16.66 -0.16
N THR A 181 10.37 -16.63 0.56
CA THR A 181 9.36 -17.68 0.46
C THR A 181 8.46 -17.45 -0.74
N PRO A 182 8.08 -18.50 -1.50
CA PRO A 182 7.19 -18.36 -2.65
C PRO A 182 5.91 -17.61 -2.31
N LEU A 183 5.48 -16.73 -3.22
CA LEU A 183 4.27 -15.95 -3.04
C LEU A 183 3.06 -16.87 -2.92
N THR A 184 2.35 -16.73 -1.82
CA THR A 184 1.06 -17.37 -1.60
C THR A 184 0.01 -16.32 -1.31
N PHE A 185 -1.13 -16.44 -1.98
CA PHE A 185 -2.25 -15.53 -1.78
C PHE A 185 -3.17 -16.07 -0.69
N THR A 186 -3.41 -15.27 0.35
CA THR A 186 -4.30 -15.67 1.44
C THR A 186 -5.74 -15.66 0.96
N PRO A 187 -6.48 -16.79 1.02
CA PRO A 187 -7.90 -16.80 0.69
C PRO A 187 -8.70 -15.94 1.68
N LEU A 188 -9.57 -15.09 1.18
CA LEU A 188 -10.30 -14.10 1.97
C LEU A 188 -11.79 -14.10 1.62
N PRO A 189 -12.70 -13.95 2.60
CA PRO A 189 -14.11 -13.73 2.33
C PRO A 189 -14.34 -12.57 1.38
N PHE A 190 -15.43 -12.61 0.63
CA PHE A 190 -15.79 -11.60 -0.38
C PHE A 190 -15.80 -10.17 0.18
N ASP A 191 -16.24 -9.99 1.41
CA ASP A 191 -16.36 -8.70 2.10
C ASP A 191 -15.14 -8.32 2.96
N HIS A 192 -14.05 -9.12 2.90
CA HIS A 192 -12.82 -8.79 3.62
C HIS A 192 -12.32 -7.39 3.25
N PRO A 193 -11.94 -6.54 4.23
CA PRO A 193 -11.40 -5.22 3.96
C PRO A 193 -10.15 -5.30 3.07
N LEU A 194 -10.14 -4.56 1.96
CA LEU A 194 -9.02 -4.46 1.03
C LEU A 194 -8.14 -3.26 1.35
N TYR A 195 -8.76 -2.09 1.32
CA TYR A 195 -8.08 -0.84 1.64
C TYR A 195 -9.01 0.17 2.31
N ILE A 196 -8.40 1.11 3.02
CA ILE A 196 -9.08 2.20 3.70
C ILE A 196 -8.70 3.50 3.01
N MET A 197 -9.71 4.20 2.49
CA MET A 197 -9.57 5.52 1.90
C MET A 197 -10.20 6.58 2.80
N TYR A 198 -9.99 7.85 2.47
CA TYR A 198 -10.46 8.95 3.29
C TYR A 198 -11.25 9.96 2.47
N SER A 199 -12.38 10.36 3.00
CA SER A 199 -13.12 11.50 2.46
C SER A 199 -12.74 12.79 3.18
N SER A 200 -12.76 13.90 2.45
CA SER A 200 -12.46 15.25 2.96
C SER A 200 -13.59 15.82 3.83
N GLY A 201 -14.34 15.03 4.54
CA GLY A 201 -15.52 15.41 5.33
C GLY A 201 -15.76 16.92 5.52
N THR A 202 -16.96 17.36 5.34
CA THR A 202 -17.35 18.78 5.52
C THR A 202 -17.25 19.27 6.96
N THR A 203 -16.91 18.42 7.91
CA THR A 203 -16.98 18.65 9.36
C THR A 203 -15.67 18.43 10.11
N GLY A 204 -14.51 18.53 9.49
CA GLY A 204 -13.20 18.49 10.18
C GLY A 204 -12.39 17.21 9.89
N ILE A 205 -12.35 16.23 10.81
CA ILE A 205 -11.51 15.03 10.67
C ILE A 205 -11.95 14.18 9.48
N PRO A 206 -11.03 13.72 8.61
CA PRO A 206 -11.34 12.84 7.49
C PRO A 206 -12.05 11.56 7.96
N LYS A 207 -13.05 11.11 7.21
CA LYS A 207 -13.76 9.86 7.52
C LYS A 207 -13.11 8.71 6.77
N CYS A 208 -12.86 7.61 7.48
CA CYS A 208 -12.40 6.36 6.89
C CYS A 208 -13.52 5.68 6.09
N ILE A 209 -13.22 5.28 4.86
CA ILE A 209 -14.09 4.51 3.99
C ILE A 209 -13.40 3.17 3.72
N VAL A 210 -13.96 2.10 4.26
CA VAL A 210 -13.43 0.74 4.08
C VAL A 210 -14.03 0.13 2.82
N HIS A 211 -13.18 -0.31 1.92
CA HIS A 211 -13.57 -1.01 0.70
C HIS A 211 -13.33 -2.51 0.84
N GLY A 212 -14.33 -3.33 0.53
CA GLY A 212 -14.23 -4.79 0.53
C GLY A 212 -13.57 -5.32 -0.76
N ALA A 213 -12.82 -6.41 -0.62
CA ALA A 213 -12.01 -6.97 -1.70
C ALA A 213 -12.84 -7.40 -2.92
N GLY A 214 -13.90 -8.17 -2.72
CA GLY A 214 -14.71 -8.69 -3.82
C GLY A 214 -15.51 -7.60 -4.54
N GLY A 215 -16.11 -6.67 -3.81
CA GLY A 215 -16.84 -5.54 -4.39
C GLY A 215 -15.93 -4.63 -5.23
N THR A 216 -14.74 -4.34 -4.72
CA THR A 216 -13.73 -3.55 -5.43
C THR A 216 -13.26 -4.27 -6.69
N LEU A 217 -12.96 -5.56 -6.61
CA LEU A 217 -12.53 -6.36 -7.76
C LEU A 217 -13.58 -6.35 -8.88
N ILE A 218 -14.84 -6.58 -8.55
CA ILE A 218 -15.94 -6.55 -9.53
C ILE A 218 -16.06 -5.15 -10.16
N GLN A 219 -15.96 -4.10 -9.36
CA GLN A 219 -16.02 -2.73 -9.85
C GLN A 219 -14.88 -2.43 -10.83
N HIS A 220 -13.64 -2.80 -10.49
CA HIS A 220 -12.49 -2.62 -11.38
C HIS A 220 -12.65 -3.41 -12.68
N LEU A 221 -13.04 -4.69 -12.60
CA LEU A 221 -13.26 -5.50 -13.80
C LEU A 221 -14.35 -4.90 -14.69
N LYS A 222 -15.43 -4.40 -14.10
CA LYS A 222 -16.50 -3.72 -14.83
C LYS A 222 -15.97 -2.48 -15.57
N GLU A 223 -15.23 -1.61 -14.86
CA GLU A 223 -14.69 -0.38 -15.45
C GLU A 223 -13.73 -0.71 -16.63
N HIS A 224 -12.79 -1.62 -16.41
CA HIS A 224 -11.82 -1.98 -17.43
C HIS A 224 -12.45 -2.68 -18.63
N LYS A 225 -13.42 -3.58 -18.42
CA LYS A 225 -14.04 -4.36 -19.50
C LYS A 225 -15.13 -3.63 -20.27
N LEU A 226 -15.82 -2.70 -19.63
CA LEU A 226 -17.01 -2.08 -20.24
C LEU A 226 -16.81 -0.60 -20.60
N HIS A 227 -15.80 0.07 -20.05
CA HIS A 227 -15.62 1.50 -20.23
C HIS A 227 -14.27 1.92 -20.80
N THR A 228 -13.24 1.09 -20.71
CA THR A 228 -11.87 1.44 -21.14
C THR A 228 -11.23 0.45 -22.11
N ASP A 229 -11.90 -0.65 -22.44
CA ASP A 229 -11.40 -1.69 -23.36
C ASP A 229 -11.54 -1.23 -24.83
#